data_ea458aff07a281d5645e3a37017216f0
#
_entry.id   ea458aff07a281d5645e3a37017216f0
#
_cell.length_a   1.000
_cell.length_b   1.000
_cell.length_c   1.000
_cell.angle_alpha   90.00
_cell.angle_beta   90.00
_cell.angle_gamma   90.00
#
_symmetry.space_group_name_H-M   'P 1'
#
loop_
_entity.id
_entity.type
_entity.pdbx_description
1 polymer ?
#
loop_
_entity_poly.entity_id
_entity_poly.type
_entity_poly.pdbx_seq_one_letter_code
_entity_poly.pdbx_strand_id
1 'polypeptide(L)'
;MAEFKRPDAALLSEAAEISTATMHEAGGKIGALPSAIKPASPEFEVCGPAYPVSGPAGDNLWLHRAIADAEPGDVLVAYLEDHHEAGYWGEIMSTAAMARNLGGLVINACVRDGAILPGVGFPVFARGYCMRGTGKDF
;
A
#
# COMPACT_ATOMS: atom_id res chain seq x y z
N MET A 1 9.69 10.27 13.90
CA MET A 1 8.47 9.58 13.47
C MET A 1 7.52 9.48 14.65
N ALA A 2 6.21 9.56 14.42
CA ALA A 2 5.24 9.32 15.47
C ALA A 2 5.22 7.83 15.81
N GLU A 3 5.45 7.49 17.06
CA GLU A 3 5.30 6.14 17.57
C GLU A 3 3.79 5.83 17.67
N PHE A 4 3.32 4.77 17.03
CA PHE A 4 1.93 4.33 17.10
C PHE A 4 1.86 2.86 17.55
N LYS A 5 0.79 2.53 18.27
CA LYS A 5 0.58 1.15 18.74
C LYS A 5 0.04 0.29 17.60
N ARG A 6 0.78 -0.74 17.22
CA ARG A 6 0.32 -1.74 16.25
C ARG A 6 -0.67 -2.71 16.89
N PRO A 7 -1.65 -3.22 16.12
CA PRO A 7 -2.52 -4.31 16.58
C PRO A 7 -1.72 -5.56 16.94
N ASP A 8 -2.24 -6.35 17.87
CA ASP A 8 -1.63 -7.62 18.24
C ASP A 8 -1.68 -8.63 17.08
N ALA A 9 -0.65 -9.48 16.97
CA ALA A 9 -0.57 -10.48 15.90
C ALA A 9 -1.75 -11.46 15.89
N ALA A 10 -2.30 -11.81 17.05
CA ALA A 10 -3.49 -12.65 17.16
C ALA A 10 -4.72 -11.99 16.51
N LEU A 11 -4.93 -10.70 16.76
CA LEU A 11 -6.02 -9.94 16.17
C LEU A 11 -5.89 -9.84 14.65
N LEU A 12 -4.67 -9.63 14.14
CA LEU A 12 -4.41 -9.60 12.70
C LEU A 12 -4.67 -10.96 12.05
N SER A 13 -4.30 -12.06 12.70
CA SER A 13 -4.58 -13.41 12.21
C SER A 13 -6.08 -13.69 12.14
N GLU A 14 -6.85 -13.29 13.15
CA GLU A 14 -8.33 -13.42 13.12
C GLU A 14 -8.94 -12.55 12.01
N ALA A 15 -8.48 -11.31 11.87
CA ALA A 15 -8.97 -10.39 10.83
C ALA A 15 -8.73 -10.92 9.41
N ALA A 16 -7.59 -11.58 9.18
CA ALA A 16 -7.24 -12.14 7.88
C ALA A 16 -8.20 -13.24 7.41
N GLU A 17 -8.89 -13.93 8.34
CA GLU A 17 -9.88 -14.98 8.03
C GLU A 17 -11.29 -14.42 7.72
N ILE A 18 -11.51 -13.11 7.95
CA ILE A 18 -12.82 -12.48 7.79
C ILE A 18 -12.83 -11.68 6.48
N SER A 19 -13.88 -11.87 5.66
CA SER A 19 -14.01 -11.06 4.45
C SER A 19 -14.14 -9.57 4.78
N THR A 20 -13.55 -8.70 3.96
CA THR A 20 -13.62 -7.25 4.12
C THR A 20 -15.06 -6.72 4.11
N ALA A 21 -15.96 -7.34 3.33
CA ALA A 21 -17.37 -6.97 3.31
C ALA A 21 -18.04 -7.25 4.66
N THR A 22 -17.75 -8.41 5.27
CA THR A 22 -18.28 -8.77 6.59
C THR A 22 -17.76 -7.81 7.67
N MET A 23 -16.45 -7.52 7.65
CA MET A 23 -15.86 -6.56 8.59
C MET A 23 -16.47 -5.16 8.44
N HIS A 24 -16.66 -4.71 7.20
CA HIS A 24 -17.27 -3.41 6.91
C HIS A 24 -18.71 -3.31 7.45
N GLU A 25 -19.54 -4.33 7.21
CA GLU A 25 -20.92 -4.37 7.73
C GLU A 25 -20.95 -4.40 9.26
N ALA A 26 -20.16 -5.25 9.89
CA ALA A 26 -20.06 -5.36 11.34
C ALA A 26 -19.47 -4.10 12.00
N GLY A 27 -18.55 -3.43 11.33
CA GLY A 27 -17.88 -2.22 11.80
C GLY A 27 -18.67 -0.91 11.61
N GLY A 28 -19.94 -0.97 11.28
CA GLY A 28 -20.79 0.21 11.11
C GLY A 28 -20.65 0.89 9.74
N LYS A 29 -20.19 0.16 8.73
CA LYS A 29 -20.06 0.60 7.33
C LYS A 29 -19.10 1.77 7.13
N ILE A 30 -18.00 1.75 7.86
CA ILE A 30 -16.91 2.74 7.76
C ILE A 30 -15.62 2.11 7.23
N GLY A 31 -14.68 2.93 6.76
CA GLY A 31 -13.33 2.51 6.37
C GLY A 31 -13.21 1.91 4.97
N ALA A 32 -14.27 1.89 4.16
CA ALA A 32 -14.16 1.45 2.78
C ALA A 32 -13.28 2.41 1.97
N LEU A 33 -12.30 1.86 1.26
CA LEU A 33 -11.48 2.62 0.33
C LEU A 33 -12.24 2.93 -0.97
N PRO A 34 -11.84 3.96 -1.73
CA PRO A 34 -12.41 4.23 -3.04
C PRO A 34 -12.40 2.99 -3.95
N SER A 35 -13.50 2.75 -4.64
CA SER A 35 -13.64 1.59 -5.53
C SER A 35 -12.66 1.56 -6.70
N ALA A 36 -11.99 2.68 -6.98
CA ALA A 36 -10.92 2.77 -7.97
C ALA A 36 -9.63 2.04 -7.53
N ILE A 37 -9.41 1.87 -6.21
CA ILE A 37 -8.25 1.12 -5.70
C ILE A 37 -8.51 -0.37 -5.89
N LYS A 38 -7.66 -1.02 -6.67
CA LYS A 38 -7.75 -2.44 -7.04
C LYS A 38 -6.41 -3.14 -6.83
N PRO A 39 -6.41 -4.45 -6.56
CA PRO A 39 -5.18 -5.23 -6.52
C PRO A 39 -4.53 -5.27 -7.90
N ALA A 40 -3.20 -5.17 -7.94
CA ALA A 40 -2.42 -5.31 -9.17
C ALA A 40 -2.36 -6.76 -9.68
N SER A 41 -2.74 -7.73 -8.86
CA SER A 41 -3.01 -9.12 -9.23
C SER A 41 -4.23 -9.63 -8.48
N PRO A 42 -5.07 -10.48 -9.11
CA PRO A 42 -6.24 -11.05 -8.43
C PRO A 42 -5.92 -11.87 -7.18
N GLU A 43 -4.70 -12.40 -7.10
CA GLU A 43 -4.24 -13.20 -5.96
C GLU A 43 -3.72 -12.35 -4.80
N PHE A 44 -3.59 -11.03 -4.98
CA PHE A 44 -3.07 -10.17 -3.92
C PHE A 44 -4.10 -9.97 -2.81
N GLU A 45 -3.67 -10.34 -1.61
CA GLU A 45 -4.36 -10.08 -0.35
C GLU A 45 -3.45 -9.30 0.58
N VAL A 46 -4.01 -8.50 1.47
CA VAL A 46 -3.26 -7.73 2.44
C VAL A 46 -4.01 -7.64 3.76
N CYS A 47 -3.31 -7.94 4.84
CA CYS A 47 -3.77 -7.71 6.20
C CYS A 47 -2.56 -7.41 7.08
N GLY A 48 -2.55 -6.25 7.72
CA GLY A 48 -1.42 -5.84 8.55
C GLY A 48 -1.64 -4.46 9.17
N PRO A 49 -0.75 -4.03 10.08
CA PRO A 49 -0.79 -2.69 10.63
C PRO A 49 -0.66 -1.65 9.52
N ALA A 50 -1.55 -0.66 9.50
CA ALA A 50 -1.43 0.44 8.56
C ALA A 50 -0.26 1.36 8.94
N TYR A 51 0.66 1.59 8.02
CA TYR A 51 1.71 2.60 8.12
C TYR A 51 1.37 3.76 7.16
N PRO A 52 0.79 4.85 7.67
CA PRO A 52 0.36 5.97 6.85
C PRO A 52 1.54 6.73 6.25
N VAL A 53 1.43 7.03 4.95
CA VAL A 53 2.42 7.83 4.22
C VAL A 53 1.70 8.93 3.47
N SER A 54 2.13 10.17 3.61
CA SER A 54 1.68 11.26 2.75
C SER A 54 2.88 11.98 2.14
N GLY A 55 2.70 12.45 0.92
CA GLY A 55 3.74 13.17 0.20
C GLY A 55 3.14 14.11 -0.84
N PRO A 56 3.94 15.04 -1.36
CA PRO A 56 3.49 15.99 -2.36
C PRO A 56 3.17 15.32 -3.71
N ALA A 57 2.35 16.01 -4.48
CA ALA A 57 2.00 15.60 -5.83
C ALA A 57 3.24 15.40 -6.71
N GLY A 58 3.30 14.28 -7.43
CA GLY A 58 4.38 14.00 -8.38
C GLY A 58 5.72 13.59 -7.77
N ASP A 59 5.80 13.41 -6.45
CA ASP A 59 7.03 13.01 -5.75
C ASP A 59 6.84 11.71 -4.97
N ASN A 60 7.80 10.79 -5.01
CA ASN A 60 7.73 9.52 -4.28
C ASN A 60 8.84 9.33 -3.23
N LEU A 61 9.55 10.37 -2.85
CA LEU A 61 10.62 10.29 -1.85
C LEU A 61 10.12 9.71 -0.53
N TRP A 62 8.93 10.13 -0.08
CA TRP A 62 8.34 9.65 1.17
C TRP A 62 7.94 8.17 1.15
N LEU A 63 7.62 7.62 -0.02
CA LEU A 63 7.43 6.17 -0.18
C LEU A 63 8.75 5.41 -0.02
N HIS A 64 9.84 5.90 -0.59
CA HIS A 64 11.18 5.33 -0.36
C HIS A 64 11.57 5.42 1.11
N ARG A 65 11.28 6.54 1.76
CA ARG A 65 11.53 6.72 3.19
C ARG A 65 10.70 5.73 4.04
N ALA A 66 9.44 5.56 3.72
CA ALA A 66 8.56 4.62 4.40
C ALA A 66 9.05 3.17 4.31
N ILE A 67 9.57 2.74 3.15
CA ILE A 67 10.20 1.40 3.02
C ILE A 67 11.34 1.23 4.02
N ALA A 68 12.15 2.27 4.24
CA ALA A 68 13.29 2.22 5.15
C ALA A 68 12.86 2.23 6.63
N ASP A 69 11.78 2.92 6.96
CA ASP A 69 11.38 3.25 8.33
C ASP A 69 10.28 2.33 8.89
N ALA A 70 9.46 1.70 8.04
CA ALA A 70 8.40 0.78 8.45
C ALA A 70 8.95 -0.53 9.02
N GLU A 71 8.16 -1.17 9.87
CA GLU A 71 8.51 -2.45 10.50
C GLU A 71 7.99 -3.65 9.67
N PRO A 72 8.58 -4.84 9.85
CA PRO A 72 8.08 -6.05 9.21
C PRO A 72 6.57 -6.28 9.47
N GLY A 73 5.83 -6.59 8.42
CA GLY A 73 4.37 -6.78 8.46
C GLY A 73 3.55 -5.51 8.26
N ASP A 74 4.14 -4.32 8.35
CA ASP A 74 3.42 -3.07 8.07
C ASP A 74 2.91 -3.02 6.63
N VAL A 75 1.70 -2.52 6.45
CA VAL A 75 1.11 -2.19 5.16
C VAL A 75 1.21 -0.68 4.95
N LEU A 76 1.96 -0.27 3.93
CA LEU A 76 2.06 1.15 3.58
C LEU A 76 0.73 1.63 3.01
N VAL A 77 0.15 2.68 3.59
CA VAL A 77 -1.09 3.30 3.13
C VAL A 77 -0.80 4.72 2.69
N ALA A 78 -0.77 4.94 1.38
CA ALA A 78 -0.19 6.14 0.80
C ALA A 78 -1.23 7.09 0.17
N TYR A 79 -1.07 8.39 0.44
CA TYR A 79 -1.85 9.48 -0.12
C TYR A 79 -0.91 10.57 -0.71
N LEU A 80 -1.09 10.92 -1.97
CA LEU A 80 -0.24 11.85 -2.73
C LEU A 80 -1.06 13.05 -3.24
N GLU A 81 -1.70 13.80 -2.35
CA GLU A 81 -2.43 15.04 -2.64
C GLU A 81 -3.42 14.95 -3.82
N ASP A 82 -4.14 13.82 -3.96
CA ASP A 82 -5.06 13.55 -5.08
C ASP A 82 -4.42 13.61 -6.49
N HIS A 83 -3.10 13.59 -6.57
CA HIS A 83 -2.37 13.45 -7.83
C HIS A 83 -2.24 11.97 -8.19
N HIS A 84 -3.11 11.47 -9.04
CA HIS A 84 -3.23 10.04 -9.33
C HIS A 84 -2.37 9.56 -10.50
N GLU A 85 -2.12 10.44 -11.48
CA GLU A 85 -1.60 10.12 -12.81
C GLU A 85 -0.05 10.10 -12.87
N ALA A 86 0.58 9.31 -12.01
CA ALA A 86 2.01 9.02 -12.06
C ALA A 86 2.30 7.61 -11.52
N GLY A 87 3.39 7.01 -11.97
CA GLY A 87 3.85 5.70 -11.53
C GLY A 87 4.67 5.81 -10.24
N TYR A 88 4.02 6.02 -9.11
CA TYR A 88 4.67 6.26 -7.83
C TYR A 88 5.42 5.06 -7.27
N TRP A 89 5.04 3.86 -7.68
CA TRP A 89 5.58 2.59 -7.20
C TRP A 89 5.78 1.63 -8.36
N GLY A 90 6.72 0.70 -8.24
CA GLY A 90 7.00 -0.29 -9.27
C GLY A 90 7.82 -1.46 -8.73
N GLU A 91 8.46 -2.23 -9.64
CA GLU A 91 9.23 -3.44 -9.33
C GLU A 91 10.32 -3.22 -8.29
N ILE A 92 11.15 -2.20 -8.47
CA ILE A 92 12.30 -1.93 -7.58
C ILE A 92 11.83 -1.68 -6.14
N MET A 93 10.77 -0.89 -5.97
CA MET A 93 10.24 -0.56 -4.66
C MET A 93 9.53 -1.77 -4.03
N SER A 94 8.82 -2.57 -4.82
CA SER A 94 8.23 -3.83 -4.37
C SER A 94 9.29 -4.81 -3.87
N THR A 95 10.38 -4.97 -4.60
CA THR A 95 11.51 -5.82 -4.21
C THR A 95 12.17 -5.32 -2.92
N ALA A 96 12.37 -4.01 -2.79
CA ALA A 96 12.91 -3.40 -1.57
C ALA A 96 11.98 -3.60 -0.37
N ALA A 97 10.66 -3.44 -0.54
CA ALA A 97 9.68 -3.66 0.50
C ALA A 97 9.63 -5.13 0.95
N MET A 98 9.72 -6.09 0.00
CA MET A 98 9.85 -7.52 0.32
C MET A 98 11.10 -7.83 1.14
N ALA A 99 12.24 -7.26 0.78
CA ALA A 99 13.50 -7.44 1.52
C ALA A 99 13.40 -6.91 2.96
N ARG A 100 12.47 -5.99 3.22
CA ARG A 100 12.13 -5.46 4.55
C ARG A 100 10.98 -6.23 5.23
N ASN A 101 10.45 -7.28 4.60
CA ASN A 101 9.31 -8.06 5.05
C ASN A 101 8.04 -7.21 5.30
N LEU A 102 7.83 -6.13 4.53
CA LEU A 102 6.61 -5.35 4.61
C LEU A 102 5.41 -6.15 4.10
N GLY A 103 4.21 -5.86 4.61
CA GLY A 103 3.00 -6.62 4.32
C GLY A 103 2.33 -6.27 2.98
N GLY A 104 2.52 -5.07 2.47
CA GLY A 104 1.91 -4.62 1.22
C GLY A 104 1.87 -3.11 1.06
N LEU A 105 1.29 -2.68 -0.06
CA LEU A 105 1.02 -1.28 -0.38
C LEU A 105 -0.44 -1.07 -0.75
N VAL A 106 -1.06 -0.07 -0.17
CA VAL A 106 -2.33 0.51 -0.62
C VAL A 106 -2.07 1.97 -0.96
N ILE A 107 -2.28 2.36 -2.21
CA ILE A 107 -1.96 3.72 -2.68
C ILE A 107 -3.13 4.37 -3.42
N ASN A 108 -3.47 5.60 -3.04
CA ASN A 108 -4.50 6.40 -3.73
C ASN A 108 -3.96 7.08 -5.01
N ALA A 109 -3.17 6.36 -5.79
CA ALA A 109 -2.57 6.82 -7.05
C ALA A 109 -2.25 5.62 -7.96
N CYS A 110 -1.70 5.88 -9.14
CA CYS A 110 -1.23 4.85 -10.05
C CYS A 110 0.17 4.34 -9.69
N VAL A 111 0.45 3.14 -10.16
CA VAL A 111 1.76 2.48 -10.10
C VAL A 111 2.24 2.15 -11.51
N ARG A 112 3.46 1.67 -11.66
CA ARG A 112 4.00 1.22 -12.96
C ARG A 112 4.46 -0.24 -12.89
N ASP A 113 5.01 -0.75 -13.98
CA ASP A 113 5.53 -2.12 -14.11
C ASP A 113 4.45 -3.21 -13.92
N GLY A 114 3.21 -2.91 -14.36
CA GLY A 114 2.03 -3.76 -14.10
C GLY A 114 2.15 -5.20 -14.57
N ALA A 115 2.88 -5.46 -15.66
CA ALA A 115 3.13 -6.81 -16.13
C ALA A 115 4.09 -7.61 -15.22
N ILE A 116 4.90 -6.92 -14.43
CA ILE A 116 5.96 -7.51 -13.59
C ILE A 116 5.47 -7.71 -12.15
N LEU A 117 4.70 -6.78 -11.61
CA LEU A 117 4.25 -6.77 -10.21
C LEU A 117 3.64 -8.10 -9.73
N PRO A 118 2.79 -8.81 -10.51
CA PRO A 118 2.27 -10.10 -10.09
C PRO A 118 3.37 -11.14 -9.84
N GLY A 119 4.40 -11.17 -10.68
CA GLY A 119 5.54 -12.07 -10.55
C GLY A 119 6.47 -11.74 -9.39
N VAL A 120 6.57 -10.48 -9.00
CA VAL A 120 7.32 -10.06 -7.80
C VAL A 120 6.65 -10.60 -6.54
N GLY A 121 5.31 -10.62 -6.49
CA GLY A 121 4.56 -11.20 -5.39
C GLY A 121 4.37 -10.29 -4.17
N PHE A 122 4.80 -9.04 -4.22
CA PHE A 122 4.49 -8.05 -3.18
C PHE A 122 3.08 -7.47 -3.38
N PRO A 123 2.17 -7.56 -2.40
CA PRO A 123 0.80 -7.10 -2.57
C PRO A 123 0.73 -5.59 -2.80
N VAL A 124 0.19 -5.18 -3.95
CA VAL A 124 -0.01 -3.78 -4.34
C VAL A 124 -1.46 -3.55 -4.71
N PHE A 125 -2.08 -2.56 -4.08
CA PHE A 125 -3.43 -2.08 -4.35
C PHE A 125 -3.35 -0.61 -4.78
N ALA A 126 -3.78 -0.29 -5.99
CA ALA A 126 -3.60 1.01 -6.62
C ALA A 126 -4.81 1.41 -7.49
N ARG A 127 -4.86 2.66 -7.92
CA ARG A 127 -5.92 3.14 -8.83
C ARG A 127 -5.75 2.63 -10.27
N GLY A 128 -4.56 2.17 -10.64
CA GLY A 128 -4.27 1.70 -11.99
C GLY A 128 -2.79 1.84 -12.32
N TYR A 129 -2.50 1.87 -13.61
CA TYR A 129 -1.12 1.95 -14.11
C TYR A 129 -0.87 3.26 -14.85
N CYS A 130 0.26 3.89 -14.55
CA CYS A 130 0.75 5.07 -15.24
C CYS A 130 2.28 5.02 -15.33
N MET A 131 2.84 5.16 -16.52
CA MET A 131 4.29 5.11 -16.71
C MET A 131 5.03 6.41 -16.37
N ARG A 132 4.29 7.51 -16.14
CA ARG A 132 4.88 8.82 -15.84
C ARG A 132 5.79 8.73 -14.60
N GLY A 133 7.03 9.17 -14.75
CA GLY A 133 7.98 9.22 -13.64
C GLY A 133 7.59 10.25 -12.57
N THR A 134 8.14 10.06 -11.38
CA THR A 134 7.99 10.95 -10.22
C THR A 134 9.33 11.61 -9.88
N GLY A 135 9.25 12.79 -9.23
CA GLY A 135 10.38 13.43 -8.59
C GLY A 135 10.78 12.77 -7.27
N LYS A 136 11.87 13.28 -6.71
CA LYS A 136 12.40 12.97 -5.36
C LYS A 136 13.06 14.23 -4.78
N ASP A 137 12.34 15.35 -4.84
CA ASP A 137 12.92 16.67 -4.57
C ASP A 137 12.51 17.23 -3.20
N PHE A 138 11.59 16.56 -2.52
CA PHE A 138 11.04 17.01 -1.25
C PHE A 138 11.82 16.51 -0.03
#